data_b95ca5988b8bc08444d94c6abd886738
#
_entry.id   b95ca5988b8bc08444d94c6abd886738
#
_cell.length_a   1.000
_cell.length_b   1.000
_cell.length_c   1.000
_cell.angle_alpha   90.00
_cell.angle_beta   90.00
_cell.angle_gamma   90.00
#
_symmetry.space_group_name_H-M   'P 1'
#
loop_
_entity.id
_entity.type
_entity.pdbx_description
1 polymer ?
#
loop_
_entity_poly.entity_id
_entity_poly.type
_entity_poly.pdbx_seq_one_letter_code
_entity_poly.pdbx_strand_id
1 'polypeptide(L)'
;MTIREQTEERELEYLSPYATLSKNSKGRKIKEEECDIRPVFQRDRDRIVHCKAFRRLKQKTQVFLLPKGDHYRTRLTHTLEVSQNARTIAKALRLNEELVEAIALGHDLGHTPFGHAGERALNELRPGGFRHNEQSVRVVESIEKEGRGLNLTWEVIDGIRNHKTSGRPSTLEGQIVRLSDKIAYINHDIDDAIRGGILREEDIPKKYTDVLGTSVKGRLNTLVHNVIINSVDRPVIQMSEEVHEAMQGLRVFMFENVYRNPVAKKEEGKAIHMITNLYEFYIKNPEFLPEQSQNMLKKGEELSQVVCDYIAGMTDTYAVKKFTEFFIPESCNRRKKLL
;
A
#
# COMPACT_ATOMS: atom_id res chain seq x y z
N MET A 1 27.76 -20.17 16.25
CA MET A 1 26.38 -19.65 16.14
C MET A 1 26.44 -18.18 15.86
N THR A 2 25.89 -17.76 14.72
CA THR A 2 25.78 -16.36 14.30
C THR A 2 24.69 -15.62 15.10
N ILE A 3 24.63 -14.29 15.03
CA ILE A 3 23.55 -13.50 15.67
C ILE A 3 22.18 -13.87 15.03
N ARG A 4 22.15 -14.09 13.71
CA ARG A 4 20.98 -14.59 13.00
C ARG A 4 20.48 -15.91 13.59
N GLU A 5 21.34 -16.91 13.73
CA GLU A 5 20.99 -18.22 14.28
C GLU A 5 20.44 -18.12 15.71
N GLN A 6 21.05 -17.27 16.54
CA GLN A 6 20.55 -17.01 17.91
C GLN A 6 19.14 -16.38 17.88
N THR A 7 18.87 -15.50 16.90
CA THR A 7 17.55 -14.89 16.77
C THR A 7 16.51 -15.91 16.29
N GLU A 8 16.87 -16.77 15.33
CA GLU A 8 16.01 -17.86 14.84
C GLU A 8 15.70 -18.90 15.93
N GLU A 9 16.64 -19.17 16.82
CA GLU A 9 16.38 -20.02 18.00
C GLU A 9 15.41 -19.38 18.98
N ARG A 10 15.56 -18.06 19.26
CA ARG A 10 14.59 -17.33 20.08
C ARG A 10 13.19 -17.30 19.46
N GLU A 11 13.09 -17.24 18.11
CA GLU A 11 11.80 -17.38 17.42
C GLU A 11 11.14 -18.72 17.78
N LEU A 12 11.89 -19.83 17.79
CA LEU A 12 11.40 -21.16 18.14
C LEU A 12 10.89 -21.26 19.58
N GLU A 13 11.53 -20.56 20.52
CA GLU A 13 11.16 -20.60 21.93
C GLU A 13 9.96 -19.69 22.25
N TYR A 14 9.87 -18.51 21.59
CA TYR A 14 8.93 -17.47 21.98
C TYR A 14 7.68 -17.42 21.10
N LEU A 15 7.81 -17.66 19.78
CA LEU A 15 6.70 -17.49 18.88
C LEU A 15 5.66 -18.62 19.04
N SER A 16 4.43 -18.31 18.66
CA SER A 16 3.32 -19.26 18.61
C SER A 16 3.65 -20.42 17.65
N PRO A 17 3.14 -21.65 17.91
CA PRO A 17 3.29 -22.76 16.98
C PRO A 17 2.64 -22.49 15.60
N TYR A 18 1.81 -21.47 15.49
CA TYR A 18 1.19 -21.04 14.23
C TYR A 18 1.97 -19.95 13.50
N ALA A 19 3.05 -19.43 14.08
CA ALA A 19 3.87 -18.38 13.50
C ALA A 19 4.70 -18.90 12.32
N THR A 20 4.96 -18.04 11.36
CA THR A 20 5.91 -18.28 10.28
C THR A 20 7.32 -17.97 10.79
N LEU A 21 8.11 -19.01 11.04
CA LEU A 21 9.48 -18.88 11.51
C LEU A 21 10.43 -18.49 10.37
N SER A 22 11.38 -17.60 10.64
CA SER A 22 12.40 -17.17 9.67
C SER A 22 13.20 -18.36 9.12
N LYS A 23 13.57 -19.32 9.98
CA LYS A 23 14.29 -20.55 9.63
C LYS A 23 13.52 -21.43 8.65
N ASN A 24 12.18 -21.39 8.67
CA ASN A 24 11.29 -22.21 7.85
C ASN A 24 10.79 -21.48 6.60
N SER A 25 11.35 -20.33 6.26
CA SER A 25 10.96 -19.59 5.05
C SER A 25 11.16 -20.45 3.80
N LYS A 26 10.22 -20.37 2.85
CA LYS A 26 10.34 -20.95 1.51
C LYS A 26 11.44 -20.30 0.67
N GLY A 27 12.06 -19.25 1.21
CA GLY A 27 13.22 -18.59 0.65
C GLY A 27 12.92 -17.63 -0.49
N ARG A 28 13.96 -17.36 -1.27
CA ARG A 28 14.01 -16.35 -2.32
C ARG A 28 14.08 -16.99 -3.70
N LYS A 29 13.58 -16.27 -4.72
CA LYS A 29 13.67 -16.71 -6.11
C LYS A 29 15.12 -16.92 -6.57
N ILE A 30 16.01 -16.00 -6.19
CA ILE A 30 17.45 -16.10 -6.46
C ILE A 30 18.14 -16.44 -5.14
N LYS A 31 18.84 -17.57 -5.11
CA LYS A 31 19.62 -17.98 -3.93
C LYS A 31 20.76 -17.00 -3.70
N GLU A 32 20.97 -16.62 -2.47
CA GLU A 32 22.05 -15.72 -2.03
C GLU A 32 22.57 -16.13 -0.66
N GLU A 33 23.73 -15.63 -0.27
CA GLU A 33 24.31 -15.88 1.03
C GLU A 33 23.43 -15.32 2.15
N GLU A 34 23.32 -16.09 3.22
CA GLU A 34 22.60 -15.67 4.41
C GLU A 34 23.40 -14.60 5.16
N CYS A 35 22.69 -13.67 5.79
CA CYS A 35 23.32 -12.68 6.64
C CYS A 35 23.67 -13.33 8.00
N ASP A 36 24.81 -12.99 8.54
CA ASP A 36 25.25 -13.46 9.86
C ASP A 36 24.53 -12.77 11.04
N ILE A 37 23.88 -11.63 10.77
CA ILE A 37 23.20 -10.80 11.79
C ILE A 37 21.68 -10.90 11.71
N ARG A 38 21.10 -10.79 10.49
CA ARG A 38 19.66 -10.57 10.27
C ARG A 38 18.97 -11.80 9.70
N PRO A 39 17.85 -12.26 10.31
CA PRO A 39 16.94 -13.23 9.71
C PRO A 39 16.37 -12.74 8.37
N VAL A 40 15.78 -13.66 7.63
CA VAL A 40 15.36 -13.41 6.24
C VAL A 40 14.30 -12.30 6.12
N PHE A 41 13.31 -12.23 7.04
CA PHE A 41 12.24 -11.24 6.99
C PHE A 41 12.72 -9.84 7.37
N GLN A 42 13.67 -9.74 8.30
CA GLN A 42 14.33 -8.49 8.63
C GLN A 42 15.10 -7.92 7.44
N ARG A 43 15.79 -8.78 6.67
CA ARG A 43 16.45 -8.36 5.42
C ARG A 43 15.45 -7.86 4.39
N ASP A 44 14.28 -8.46 4.30
CA ASP A 44 13.23 -8.05 3.37
C ASP A 44 12.67 -6.68 3.73
N ARG A 45 12.36 -6.45 5.01
CA ARG A 45 11.99 -5.13 5.52
C ARG A 45 13.01 -4.06 5.12
N ASP A 46 14.29 -4.32 5.38
CA ASP A 46 15.36 -3.37 5.07
C ASP A 46 15.44 -3.07 3.55
N ARG A 47 15.28 -4.09 2.69
CA ARG A 47 15.25 -3.91 1.23
C ARG A 47 14.09 -3.05 0.78
N ILE A 48 12.91 -3.22 1.38
CA ILE A 48 11.72 -2.43 1.08
C ILE A 48 11.93 -0.97 1.50
N VAL A 49 12.36 -0.72 2.73
CA VAL A 49 12.59 0.65 3.25
C VAL A 49 13.59 1.42 2.39
N HIS A 50 14.63 0.75 1.90
CA HIS A 50 15.66 1.38 1.07
C HIS A 50 15.33 1.47 -0.42
N CYS A 51 14.21 0.94 -0.90
CA CYS A 51 13.82 1.02 -2.31
C CYS A 51 13.29 2.40 -2.72
N LYS A 52 13.34 2.68 -4.03
CA LYS A 52 12.85 3.97 -4.57
C LYS A 52 11.33 4.11 -4.45
N ALA A 53 10.60 3.01 -4.66
CA ALA A 53 9.14 3.00 -4.57
C ALA A 53 8.65 3.38 -3.18
N PHE A 54 9.26 2.86 -2.11
CA PHE A 54 8.92 3.21 -0.73
C PHE A 54 9.08 4.72 -0.45
N ARG A 55 10.19 5.32 -0.91
CA ARG A 55 10.41 6.77 -0.75
C ARG A 55 9.37 7.63 -1.50
N ARG A 56 8.81 7.12 -2.60
CA ARG A 56 7.78 7.83 -3.38
C ARG A 56 6.43 7.88 -2.69
N LEU A 57 6.14 6.96 -1.76
CA LEU A 57 4.88 6.93 -1.00
C LEU A 57 4.63 8.25 -0.24
N LYS A 58 5.68 8.98 0.15
CA LYS A 58 5.56 10.29 0.82
C LYS A 58 4.86 11.37 -0.02
N GLN A 59 4.80 11.19 -1.34
CA GLN A 59 4.21 12.14 -2.29
C GLN A 59 3.12 11.49 -3.16
N LYS A 60 2.46 10.47 -2.63
CA LYS A 60 1.26 9.87 -3.22
C LYS A 60 0.09 10.08 -2.28
N THR A 61 -1.01 10.58 -2.81
CA THR A 61 -2.27 10.79 -2.07
C THR A 61 -2.83 9.46 -1.57
N GLN A 62 -3.39 9.47 -0.36
CA GLN A 62 -4.14 8.33 0.17
C GLN A 62 -5.58 8.36 -0.34
N VAL A 63 -6.38 9.33 0.01
CA VAL A 63 -7.82 9.42 -0.30
C VAL A 63 -8.19 10.72 -1.01
N PHE A 64 -7.88 11.88 -0.42
CA PHE A 64 -8.29 13.16 -0.96
C PHE A 64 -7.22 13.76 -1.86
N LEU A 65 -7.59 14.03 -3.12
CA LEU A 65 -6.68 14.59 -4.11
C LEU A 65 -6.27 16.01 -3.76
N LEU A 66 -4.95 16.24 -3.66
CA LEU A 66 -4.33 17.56 -3.49
C LEU A 66 -4.93 18.40 -2.34
N PRO A 67 -5.05 17.87 -1.13
CA PRO A 67 -5.51 18.67 -0.02
C PRO A 67 -4.54 19.83 0.24
N LYS A 68 -5.08 21.02 0.49
CA LYS A 68 -4.29 22.17 0.92
C LYS A 68 -3.95 21.99 2.41
N GLY A 69 -2.66 21.83 2.73
CA GLY A 69 -2.16 21.75 4.12
C GLY A 69 -1.29 20.55 4.39
N ASP A 70 -0.53 20.62 5.49
CA ASP A 70 0.51 19.63 5.86
C ASP A 70 -0.02 18.48 6.72
N HIS A 71 -1.32 18.46 7.05
CA HIS A 71 -1.93 17.53 8.00
C HIS A 71 -2.64 16.32 7.37
N TYR A 72 -2.71 16.26 6.04
CA TYR A 72 -3.34 15.13 5.36
C TYR A 72 -2.40 13.94 5.23
N ARG A 73 -2.98 12.73 5.32
CA ARG A 73 -2.22 11.50 5.22
C ARG A 73 -1.73 11.24 3.80
N THR A 74 -0.45 10.91 3.71
CA THR A 74 0.15 10.34 2.50
C THR A 74 0.12 8.82 2.58
N ARG A 75 0.39 8.12 1.46
CA ARG A 75 0.53 6.67 1.49
C ARG A 75 1.64 6.19 2.41
N LEU A 76 2.70 6.97 2.59
CA LEU A 76 3.76 6.61 3.53
C LEU A 76 3.24 6.59 4.98
N THR A 77 2.50 7.63 5.41
CA THR A 77 1.97 7.67 6.77
C THR A 77 0.93 6.57 7.00
N HIS A 78 0.05 6.32 6.02
CA HIS A 78 -0.86 5.17 6.05
C HIS A 78 -0.11 3.83 6.19
N THR A 79 0.91 3.59 5.37
CA THR A 79 1.73 2.37 5.42
C THR A 79 2.37 2.16 6.79
N LEU A 80 2.85 3.23 7.44
CA LEU A 80 3.42 3.18 8.79
C LEU A 80 2.35 2.88 9.85
N GLU A 81 1.16 3.44 9.73
CA GLU A 81 0.02 3.19 10.62
C GLU A 81 -0.50 1.74 10.48
N VAL A 82 -0.57 1.21 9.24
CA VAL A 82 -0.85 -0.22 9.00
C VAL A 82 0.19 -1.11 9.67
N SER A 83 1.47 -0.80 9.50
CA SER A 83 2.58 -1.54 10.11
C SER A 83 2.50 -1.51 11.64
N GLN A 84 2.22 -0.36 12.23
CA GLN A 84 2.09 -0.21 13.68
C GLN A 84 0.93 -1.05 14.24
N ASN A 85 -0.26 -0.98 13.63
CA ASN A 85 -1.42 -1.77 14.05
C ASN A 85 -1.16 -3.28 13.88
N ALA A 86 -0.60 -3.67 12.75
CA ALA A 86 -0.33 -5.06 12.42
C ALA A 86 0.72 -5.68 13.38
N ARG A 87 1.79 -4.95 13.68
CA ARG A 87 2.80 -5.40 14.64
C ARG A 87 2.26 -5.50 16.07
N THR A 88 1.36 -4.60 16.47
CA THR A 88 0.69 -4.69 17.78
C THR A 88 -0.10 -5.99 17.91
N ILE A 89 -0.85 -6.36 16.86
CA ILE A 89 -1.60 -7.61 16.82
C ILE A 89 -0.65 -8.81 16.80
N ALA A 90 0.36 -8.80 15.93
CA ALA A 90 1.32 -9.89 15.80
C ALA A 90 2.05 -10.17 17.11
N LYS A 91 2.51 -9.12 17.79
CA LYS A 91 3.17 -9.23 19.09
C LYS A 91 2.28 -9.85 20.16
N ALA A 92 1.02 -9.42 20.24
CA ALA A 92 0.06 -9.96 21.20
C ALA A 92 -0.25 -11.46 20.94
N LEU A 93 -0.28 -11.87 19.65
CA LEU A 93 -0.50 -13.24 19.22
C LEU A 93 0.78 -14.09 19.18
N ARG A 94 1.94 -13.54 19.50
CA ARG A 94 3.26 -14.16 19.37
C ARG A 94 3.54 -14.69 17.96
N LEU A 95 3.12 -13.92 16.92
CA LEU A 95 3.43 -14.16 15.52
C LEU A 95 4.68 -13.38 15.10
N ASN A 96 5.21 -13.64 13.91
CA ASN A 96 6.45 -13.04 13.46
C ASN A 96 6.30 -11.57 13.07
N GLU A 97 6.72 -10.66 13.98
CA GLU A 97 6.61 -9.21 13.78
C GLU A 97 7.44 -8.72 12.57
N GLU A 98 8.59 -9.32 12.28
CA GLU A 98 9.46 -8.92 11.17
C GLU A 98 8.79 -9.24 9.81
N LEU A 99 8.11 -10.39 9.72
CA LEU A 99 7.34 -10.73 8.53
C LEU A 99 6.15 -9.79 8.34
N VAL A 100 5.40 -9.51 9.41
CA VAL A 100 4.29 -8.55 9.38
C VAL A 100 4.77 -7.18 8.92
N GLU A 101 5.87 -6.68 9.47
CA GLU A 101 6.41 -5.36 9.12
C GLU A 101 6.85 -5.32 7.65
N ALA A 102 7.56 -6.34 7.17
CA ALA A 102 7.98 -6.41 5.78
C ALA A 102 6.80 -6.40 4.80
N ILE A 103 5.74 -7.19 5.07
CA ILE A 103 4.52 -7.19 4.25
C ILE A 103 3.83 -5.82 4.31
N ALA A 104 3.64 -5.26 5.51
CA ALA A 104 2.96 -3.99 5.69
C ALA A 104 3.67 -2.84 4.97
N LEU A 105 5.01 -2.76 5.05
CA LEU A 105 5.78 -1.74 4.35
C LEU A 105 5.80 -1.93 2.83
N GLY A 106 5.57 -3.15 2.36
CA GLY A 106 5.59 -3.50 0.94
C GLY A 106 4.25 -3.43 0.22
N HIS A 107 3.11 -3.46 0.94
CA HIS A 107 1.80 -3.72 0.34
C HIS A 107 1.37 -2.68 -0.71
N ASP A 108 1.69 -1.41 -0.52
CA ASP A 108 1.23 -0.27 -1.32
C ASP A 108 2.26 0.30 -2.31
N LEU A 109 3.42 -0.38 -2.51
CA LEU A 109 4.52 0.11 -3.36
C LEU A 109 4.11 0.34 -4.82
N GLY A 110 3.15 -0.43 -5.31
CA GLY A 110 2.65 -0.38 -6.69
C GLY A 110 1.47 0.57 -6.89
N HIS A 111 1.06 1.32 -5.88
CA HIS A 111 -0.08 2.22 -6.03
C HIS A 111 0.21 3.38 -6.98
N THR A 112 -0.79 3.77 -7.75
CA THR A 112 -0.70 4.84 -8.75
C THR A 112 -0.67 6.23 -8.11
N PRO A 113 -0.21 7.28 -8.84
CA PRO A 113 -0.54 8.66 -8.46
C PRO A 113 -2.05 8.85 -8.41
N PHE A 114 -2.52 9.75 -7.55
CA PHE A 114 -3.95 10.04 -7.34
C PHE A 114 -4.79 8.86 -6.82
N GLY A 115 -4.17 7.92 -6.13
CA GLY A 115 -4.84 6.83 -5.46
C GLY A 115 -5.75 6.00 -6.38
N HIS A 116 -6.97 5.73 -5.94
CA HIS A 116 -7.93 4.92 -6.70
C HIS A 116 -8.38 5.55 -8.04
N ALA A 117 -8.30 6.88 -8.19
CA ALA A 117 -8.61 7.52 -9.47
C ALA A 117 -7.59 7.12 -10.55
N GLY A 118 -6.31 7.14 -10.23
CA GLY A 118 -5.26 6.68 -11.13
C GLY A 118 -5.33 5.19 -11.41
N GLU A 119 -5.65 4.38 -10.39
CA GLU A 119 -5.82 2.93 -10.55
C GLU A 119 -6.97 2.60 -11.52
N ARG A 120 -8.13 3.26 -11.38
CA ARG A 120 -9.25 3.10 -12.32
C ARG A 120 -8.85 3.46 -13.74
N ALA A 121 -8.19 4.61 -13.93
CA ALA A 121 -7.74 5.02 -15.25
C ALA A 121 -6.82 3.99 -15.90
N LEU A 122 -5.80 3.52 -15.20
CA LEU A 122 -4.89 2.50 -15.75
C LEU A 122 -5.58 1.14 -15.96
N ASN A 123 -6.54 0.77 -15.10
CA ASN A 123 -7.29 -0.47 -15.25
C ASN A 123 -8.18 -0.48 -16.50
N GLU A 124 -8.73 0.66 -16.89
CA GLU A 124 -9.54 0.82 -18.10
C GLU A 124 -8.69 0.88 -19.38
N LEU A 125 -7.50 1.49 -19.30
CA LEU A 125 -6.65 1.75 -20.47
C LEU A 125 -5.76 0.56 -20.85
N ARG A 126 -5.31 -0.21 -19.85
CA ARG A 126 -4.38 -1.31 -20.12
C ARG A 126 -5.12 -2.58 -20.53
N PRO A 127 -4.73 -3.24 -21.63
CA PRO A 127 -5.17 -4.59 -21.95
C PRO A 127 -4.85 -5.55 -20.79
N GLY A 128 -5.86 -6.26 -20.29
CA GLY A 128 -5.72 -7.13 -19.11
C GLY A 128 -5.87 -6.43 -17.74
N GLY A 129 -6.12 -5.12 -17.73
CA GLY A 129 -6.40 -4.35 -16.53
C GLY A 129 -5.17 -4.02 -15.69
N PHE A 130 -5.40 -3.30 -14.59
CA PHE A 130 -4.37 -2.89 -13.64
C PHE A 130 -4.88 -3.04 -12.20
N ARG A 131 -4.04 -3.56 -11.31
CA ARG A 131 -4.32 -3.70 -9.87
C ARG A 131 -3.06 -3.35 -9.07
N HIS A 132 -3.20 -2.46 -8.09
CA HIS A 132 -2.05 -2.00 -7.30
C HIS A 132 -1.31 -3.12 -6.55
N ASN A 133 -2.02 -4.14 -6.06
CA ASN A 133 -1.39 -5.28 -5.38
C ASN A 133 -0.50 -6.11 -6.32
N GLU A 134 -0.94 -6.37 -7.56
CA GLU A 134 -0.13 -7.03 -8.59
C GLU A 134 1.06 -6.14 -8.99
N GLN A 135 0.81 -4.84 -9.11
CA GLN A 135 1.86 -3.87 -9.39
C GLN A 135 2.87 -3.76 -8.24
N SER A 136 2.45 -3.88 -6.96
CA SER A 136 3.38 -3.93 -5.82
C SER A 136 4.33 -5.12 -5.92
N VAL A 137 3.81 -6.29 -6.29
CA VAL A 137 4.64 -7.46 -6.56
C VAL A 137 5.59 -7.21 -7.73
N ARG A 138 5.10 -6.64 -8.84
CA ARG A 138 5.94 -6.33 -9.99
C ARG A 138 7.04 -5.32 -9.67
N VAL A 139 6.76 -4.33 -8.83
CA VAL A 139 7.76 -3.38 -8.34
C VAL A 139 8.90 -4.10 -7.62
N VAL A 140 8.59 -5.01 -6.70
CA VAL A 140 9.61 -5.69 -5.90
C VAL A 140 10.30 -6.85 -6.63
N GLU A 141 9.66 -7.44 -7.64
CA GLU A 141 10.26 -8.55 -8.40
C GLU A 141 11.02 -8.11 -9.66
N SER A 142 10.59 -6.99 -10.32
CA SER A 142 11.03 -6.70 -11.69
C SER A 142 11.38 -5.24 -11.97
N ILE A 143 10.99 -4.26 -11.14
CA ILE A 143 11.21 -2.83 -11.46
C ILE A 143 12.35 -2.24 -10.63
N GLU A 144 12.37 -2.50 -9.32
CA GLU A 144 13.41 -1.96 -8.44
C GLU A 144 14.81 -2.46 -8.82
N LYS A 145 15.85 -1.74 -8.38
CA LYS A 145 17.25 -2.05 -8.68
C LYS A 145 17.52 -2.24 -10.18
N GLU A 146 16.99 -1.33 -11.00
CA GLU A 146 17.23 -1.31 -12.46
C GLU A 146 16.77 -2.59 -13.16
N GLY A 147 15.61 -3.11 -12.72
CA GLY A 147 14.99 -4.29 -13.32
C GLY A 147 15.45 -5.63 -12.73
N ARG A 148 16.25 -5.62 -11.64
CA ARG A 148 16.67 -6.85 -10.94
C ARG A 148 15.73 -7.28 -9.83
N GLY A 149 14.87 -6.35 -9.36
CA GLY A 149 14.00 -6.57 -8.22
C GLY A 149 14.70 -6.57 -6.87
N LEU A 150 13.94 -6.75 -5.81
CA LEU A 150 14.44 -6.78 -4.43
C LEU A 150 14.81 -8.19 -3.96
N ASN A 151 14.41 -9.22 -4.69
CA ASN A 151 14.62 -10.62 -4.33
C ASN A 151 14.10 -10.93 -2.90
N LEU A 152 12.82 -10.62 -2.64
CA LEU A 152 12.17 -10.86 -1.36
C LEU A 152 11.82 -12.34 -1.18
N THR A 153 11.55 -12.74 0.05
CA THR A 153 11.05 -14.09 0.37
C THR A 153 9.66 -14.33 -0.17
N TRP A 154 9.30 -15.57 -0.38
CA TRP A 154 7.99 -15.98 -0.88
C TRP A 154 6.85 -15.46 0.02
N GLU A 155 7.02 -15.54 1.33
CA GLU A 155 6.02 -15.14 2.32
C GLU A 155 5.69 -13.65 2.24
N VAL A 156 6.71 -12.81 2.06
CA VAL A 156 6.54 -11.36 1.88
C VAL A 156 5.82 -11.06 0.57
N ILE A 157 6.21 -11.73 -0.53
CA ILE A 157 5.55 -11.56 -1.83
C ILE A 157 4.09 -12.04 -1.78
N ASP A 158 3.81 -13.19 -1.14
CA ASP A 158 2.44 -13.68 -0.96
C ASP A 158 1.59 -12.71 -0.16
N GLY A 159 2.11 -12.19 0.95
CA GLY A 159 1.43 -11.18 1.77
C GLY A 159 1.13 -9.90 0.99
N ILE A 160 2.09 -9.36 0.25
CA ILE A 160 1.92 -8.18 -0.61
C ILE A 160 0.85 -8.44 -1.69
N ARG A 161 0.90 -9.59 -2.38
CA ARG A 161 -0.06 -9.94 -3.43
C ARG A 161 -1.49 -10.07 -2.92
N ASN A 162 -1.66 -10.62 -1.73
CA ASN A 162 -2.94 -11.03 -1.18
C ASN A 162 -3.51 -10.08 -0.11
N HIS A 163 -2.94 -8.87 0.08
CA HIS A 163 -3.43 -7.93 1.11
C HIS A 163 -4.83 -7.36 0.80
N LYS A 164 -5.24 -7.31 -0.46
CA LYS A 164 -6.56 -6.80 -0.86
C LYS A 164 -7.73 -7.57 -0.23
N THR A 165 -8.91 -6.97 -0.21
CA THR A 165 -10.12 -7.54 0.43
C THR A 165 -10.46 -8.96 -0.04
N SER A 166 -10.32 -9.25 -1.33
CA SER A 166 -10.59 -10.58 -1.90
C SER A 166 -9.40 -11.54 -1.83
N GLY A 167 -8.24 -11.07 -1.38
CA GLY A 167 -7.03 -11.89 -1.26
C GLY A 167 -7.08 -12.83 -0.04
N ARG A 168 -6.28 -13.88 -0.11
CA ARG A 168 -6.13 -14.89 0.97
C ARG A 168 -4.66 -15.13 1.19
N PRO A 169 -3.99 -14.33 2.04
CA PRO A 169 -2.59 -14.59 2.40
C PRO A 169 -2.45 -15.97 3.03
N SER A 170 -1.38 -16.67 2.68
CA SER A 170 -1.13 -18.04 3.16
C SER A 170 -0.64 -18.09 4.60
N THR A 171 -0.05 -16.99 5.10
CA THR A 171 0.46 -16.88 6.48
C THR A 171 -0.51 -16.11 7.36
N LEU A 172 -0.51 -16.35 8.66
CA LEU A 172 -1.30 -15.58 9.62
C LEU A 172 -0.81 -14.13 9.67
N GLU A 173 0.49 -13.91 9.51
CA GLU A 173 1.11 -12.59 9.44
C GLU A 173 0.55 -11.77 8.26
N GLY A 174 0.44 -12.38 7.09
CA GLY A 174 -0.19 -11.75 5.92
C GLY A 174 -1.67 -11.45 6.14
N GLN A 175 -2.41 -12.33 6.84
CA GLN A 175 -3.81 -12.11 7.20
C GLN A 175 -3.97 -10.94 8.18
N ILE A 176 -3.04 -10.79 9.14
CA ILE A 176 -3.00 -9.62 10.04
C ILE A 176 -2.83 -8.35 9.22
N VAL A 177 -1.87 -8.29 8.29
CA VAL A 177 -1.66 -7.08 7.47
C VAL A 177 -2.89 -6.74 6.66
N ARG A 178 -3.53 -7.72 6.00
CA ARG A 178 -4.77 -7.52 5.25
C ARG A 178 -5.90 -6.94 6.10
N LEU A 179 -5.99 -7.33 7.37
CA LEU A 179 -7.02 -6.83 8.28
C LEU A 179 -6.63 -5.45 8.83
N SER A 180 -5.37 -5.26 9.16
CA SER A 180 -4.83 -3.98 9.67
C SER A 180 -4.92 -2.86 8.65
N ASP A 181 -4.72 -3.15 7.35
CA ASP A 181 -4.94 -2.20 6.27
C ASP A 181 -6.39 -1.70 6.26
N LYS A 182 -7.38 -2.60 6.40
CA LYS A 182 -8.80 -2.22 6.48
C LYS A 182 -9.12 -1.39 7.72
N ILE A 183 -8.58 -1.77 8.87
CA ILE A 183 -8.74 -1.04 10.14
C ILE A 183 -8.18 0.37 10.00
N ALA A 184 -6.98 0.48 9.43
CA ALA A 184 -6.30 1.75 9.23
C ALA A 184 -7.09 2.66 8.30
N TYR A 185 -7.40 2.21 7.07
CA TYR A 185 -8.01 3.10 6.08
C TYR A 185 -9.39 3.60 6.53
N ILE A 186 -10.27 2.76 7.13
CA ILE A 186 -11.58 3.23 7.59
C ILE A 186 -11.45 4.34 8.63
N ASN A 187 -10.55 4.18 9.60
CA ASN A 187 -10.36 5.18 10.65
C ASN A 187 -9.73 6.47 10.14
N HIS A 188 -8.77 6.34 9.21
CA HIS A 188 -8.08 7.48 8.63
C HIS A 188 -8.99 8.28 7.70
N ASP A 189 -9.78 7.59 6.89
CA ASP A 189 -10.68 8.23 5.94
C ASP A 189 -11.80 8.99 6.65
N ILE A 190 -12.27 8.49 7.80
CA ILE A 190 -13.21 9.22 8.66
C ILE A 190 -12.57 10.50 9.20
N ASP A 191 -11.36 10.41 9.76
CA ASP A 191 -10.63 11.55 10.33
C ASP A 191 -10.36 12.62 9.25
N ASP A 192 -9.90 12.20 8.08
CA ASP A 192 -9.62 13.08 6.96
C ASP A 192 -10.92 13.69 6.37
N ALA A 193 -12.03 12.92 6.32
CA ALA A 193 -13.34 13.44 5.88
C ALA A 193 -13.90 14.49 6.86
N ILE A 194 -13.74 14.29 8.16
CA ILE A 194 -14.15 15.25 9.19
C ILE A 194 -13.30 16.53 9.06
N ARG A 195 -11.98 16.42 8.94
CA ARG A 195 -11.08 17.57 8.72
C ARG A 195 -11.39 18.32 7.43
N GLY A 196 -11.78 17.60 6.38
CA GLY A 196 -12.19 18.18 5.10
C GLY A 196 -13.59 18.79 5.11
N GLY A 197 -14.34 18.72 6.23
CA GLY A 197 -15.71 19.22 6.33
C GLY A 197 -16.74 18.44 5.49
N ILE A 198 -16.37 17.22 5.06
CA ILE A 198 -17.25 16.33 4.27
C ILE A 198 -18.17 15.53 5.18
N LEU A 199 -17.72 15.21 6.39
CA LEU A 199 -18.42 14.39 7.39
C LEU A 199 -18.29 15.05 8.77
N ARG A 200 -19.27 14.83 9.63
CA ARG A 200 -19.17 15.12 11.07
C ARG A 200 -19.28 13.81 11.83
N GLU A 201 -18.68 13.72 13.03
CA GLU A 201 -18.73 12.51 13.87
C GLU A 201 -20.19 12.07 14.15
N GLU A 202 -21.09 13.03 14.29
CA GLU A 202 -22.53 12.82 14.55
C GLU A 202 -23.29 12.22 13.36
N ASP A 203 -22.75 12.34 12.15
CA ASP A 203 -23.35 11.78 10.93
C ASP A 203 -23.14 10.25 10.84
N ILE A 204 -22.19 9.70 11.63
CA ILE A 204 -21.92 8.27 11.66
C ILE A 204 -23.06 7.56 12.40
N PRO A 205 -23.72 6.55 11.79
CA PRO A 205 -24.85 5.87 12.42
C PRO A 205 -24.49 5.23 13.78
N LYS A 206 -25.32 5.51 14.79
CA LYS A 206 -25.15 5.04 16.18
C LYS A 206 -24.91 3.53 16.27
N LYS A 207 -25.63 2.73 15.46
CA LYS A 207 -25.45 1.27 15.42
C LYS A 207 -24.00 0.81 15.14
N TYR A 208 -23.16 1.67 14.55
CA TYR A 208 -21.74 1.38 14.34
C TYR A 208 -20.88 1.98 15.45
N THR A 209 -21.19 3.19 15.90
CA THR A 209 -20.43 3.85 16.96
C THR A 209 -20.64 3.23 18.33
N ASP A 210 -21.81 2.65 18.60
CA ASP A 210 -22.09 1.92 19.85
C ASP A 210 -21.22 0.63 19.98
N VAL A 211 -20.90 -0.02 18.85
CA VAL A 211 -20.05 -1.21 18.81
C VAL A 211 -18.57 -0.85 18.72
N LEU A 212 -18.21 0.08 17.83
CA LEU A 212 -16.81 0.37 17.49
C LEU A 212 -16.20 1.51 18.29
N GLY A 213 -17.03 2.40 18.85
CA GLY A 213 -16.61 3.62 19.55
C GLY A 213 -16.80 4.89 18.73
N THR A 214 -16.84 6.02 19.42
CA THR A 214 -17.17 7.36 18.89
C THR A 214 -15.95 8.22 18.55
N SER A 215 -14.74 7.68 18.63
CA SER A 215 -13.52 8.41 18.31
C SER A 215 -12.54 7.51 17.56
N VAL A 216 -11.61 8.10 16.80
CA VAL A 216 -10.53 7.37 16.10
C VAL A 216 -9.78 6.45 17.07
N LYS A 217 -9.39 6.96 18.24
CA LYS A 217 -8.70 6.17 19.28
C LYS A 217 -9.57 5.02 19.78
N GLY A 218 -10.85 5.28 20.06
CA GLY A 218 -11.79 4.27 20.53
C GLY A 218 -12.00 3.17 19.51
N ARG A 219 -12.27 3.54 18.26
CA ARG A 219 -12.46 2.58 17.15
C ARG A 219 -11.22 1.71 16.91
N LEU A 220 -10.04 2.31 16.85
CA LEU A 220 -8.80 1.56 16.68
C LEU A 220 -8.57 0.57 17.83
N ASN A 221 -8.76 1.02 19.07
CA ASN A 221 -8.59 0.15 20.24
C ASN A 221 -9.59 -1.01 20.23
N THR A 222 -10.86 -0.76 19.94
CA THR A 222 -11.88 -1.80 19.84
C THR A 222 -11.54 -2.83 18.77
N LEU A 223 -11.18 -2.38 17.57
CA LEU A 223 -10.88 -3.26 16.44
C LEU A 223 -9.64 -4.11 16.71
N VAL A 224 -8.53 -3.50 17.12
CA VAL A 224 -7.28 -4.21 17.41
C VAL A 224 -7.47 -5.21 18.55
N HIS A 225 -8.12 -4.80 19.63
CA HIS A 225 -8.37 -5.66 20.78
C HIS A 225 -9.27 -6.84 20.42
N ASN A 226 -10.32 -6.59 19.62
CA ASN A 226 -11.24 -7.64 19.19
C ASN A 226 -10.55 -8.69 18.29
N VAL A 227 -9.66 -8.26 17.38
CA VAL A 227 -8.85 -9.21 16.60
C VAL A 227 -7.99 -10.07 17.50
N ILE A 228 -7.29 -9.48 18.46
CA ILE A 228 -6.39 -10.21 19.37
C ILE A 228 -7.18 -11.27 20.16
N ILE A 229 -8.25 -10.89 20.84
CA ILE A 229 -9.04 -11.80 21.69
C ILE A 229 -9.63 -12.97 20.88
N ASN A 230 -10.08 -12.71 19.66
CA ASN A 230 -10.72 -13.75 18.84
C ASN A 230 -9.73 -14.64 18.08
N SER A 231 -8.43 -14.27 18.07
CA SER A 231 -7.37 -14.98 17.34
C SER A 231 -6.32 -15.65 18.24
N VAL A 232 -6.26 -15.30 19.54
CA VAL A 232 -5.25 -15.85 20.44
C VAL A 232 -5.33 -17.38 20.52
N ASP A 233 -4.17 -18.03 20.42
CA ASP A 233 -3.98 -19.49 20.45
C ASP A 233 -4.83 -20.25 19.40
N ARG A 234 -5.11 -19.62 18.26
CA ARG A 234 -5.86 -20.21 17.13
C ARG A 234 -5.11 -20.05 15.80
N PRO A 235 -5.28 -21.00 14.86
CA PRO A 235 -4.69 -20.90 13.52
C PRO A 235 -5.54 -20.03 12.56
N VAL A 236 -6.06 -18.88 13.07
CA VAL A 236 -6.95 -18.00 12.31
C VAL A 236 -6.84 -16.57 12.83
N ILE A 237 -6.95 -15.60 11.94
CA ILE A 237 -7.04 -14.17 12.27
C ILE A 237 -8.46 -13.70 11.95
N GLN A 238 -9.21 -13.33 13.00
CA GLN A 238 -10.61 -12.97 12.87
C GLN A 238 -11.07 -11.95 13.92
N MET A 239 -12.21 -11.34 13.66
CA MET A 239 -13.00 -10.54 14.61
C MET A 239 -14.25 -11.32 15.04
N SER A 240 -14.90 -10.91 16.12
CA SER A 240 -16.27 -11.34 16.40
C SER A 240 -17.21 -10.90 15.27
N GLU A 241 -18.29 -11.64 15.07
CA GLU A 241 -19.29 -11.35 14.04
C GLU A 241 -19.84 -9.93 14.18
N GLU A 242 -20.23 -9.53 15.39
CA GLU A 242 -20.75 -8.18 15.70
C GLU A 242 -19.80 -7.06 15.26
N VAL A 243 -18.51 -7.15 15.64
CA VAL A 243 -17.50 -6.13 15.29
C VAL A 243 -17.21 -6.16 13.80
N HIS A 244 -17.18 -7.35 13.18
CA HIS A 244 -17.00 -7.49 11.76
C HIS A 244 -18.14 -6.83 10.96
N GLU A 245 -19.40 -7.09 11.33
CA GLU A 245 -20.58 -6.49 10.69
C GLU A 245 -20.60 -4.97 10.86
N ALA A 246 -20.32 -4.47 12.07
CA ALA A 246 -20.24 -3.03 12.32
C ALA A 246 -19.15 -2.36 11.47
N MET A 247 -17.98 -2.99 11.36
CA MET A 247 -16.89 -2.49 10.51
C MET A 247 -17.27 -2.49 9.01
N GLN A 248 -17.91 -3.56 8.52
CA GLN A 248 -18.38 -3.61 7.14
C GLN A 248 -19.47 -2.58 6.86
N GLY A 249 -20.41 -2.40 7.78
CA GLY A 249 -21.45 -1.39 7.67
C GLY A 249 -20.88 0.03 7.66
N LEU A 250 -19.90 0.30 8.51
CA LEU A 250 -19.19 1.59 8.52
C LEU A 250 -18.45 1.84 7.19
N ARG A 251 -17.86 0.80 6.60
CA ARG A 251 -17.23 0.90 5.28
C ARG A 251 -18.24 1.25 4.18
N VAL A 252 -19.41 0.61 4.17
CA VAL A 252 -20.49 0.93 3.21
C VAL A 252 -20.94 2.37 3.40
N PHE A 253 -21.14 2.80 4.65
CA PHE A 253 -21.50 4.19 4.97
C PHE A 253 -20.47 5.18 4.40
N MET A 254 -19.16 4.93 4.60
CA MET A 254 -18.10 5.76 4.05
C MET A 254 -18.10 5.78 2.52
N PHE A 255 -18.37 4.64 1.90
CA PHE A 255 -18.44 4.57 0.44
C PHE A 255 -19.55 5.45 -0.14
N GLU A 256 -20.73 5.45 0.50
CA GLU A 256 -21.89 6.22 0.06
C GLU A 256 -21.77 7.72 0.34
N ASN A 257 -21.26 8.10 1.50
CA ASN A 257 -21.31 9.48 2.00
C ASN A 257 -20.01 10.27 1.77
N VAL A 258 -18.87 9.59 1.66
CA VAL A 258 -17.55 10.23 1.49
C VAL A 258 -17.01 10.02 0.09
N TYR A 259 -16.82 8.77 -0.35
CA TYR A 259 -16.18 8.50 -1.64
C TYR A 259 -17.05 8.82 -2.86
N ARG A 260 -18.39 8.88 -2.69
CA ARG A 260 -19.32 9.33 -3.74
C ARG A 260 -19.63 10.81 -3.70
N ASN A 261 -19.01 11.57 -2.80
CA ASN A 261 -19.27 13.01 -2.69
C ASN A 261 -18.92 13.72 -4.01
N PRO A 262 -19.81 14.59 -4.55
CA PRO A 262 -19.59 15.28 -5.83
C PRO A 262 -18.34 16.16 -5.85
N VAL A 263 -17.93 16.73 -4.71
CA VAL A 263 -16.72 17.56 -4.61
C VAL A 263 -15.48 16.73 -4.82
N ALA A 264 -15.39 15.58 -4.14
CA ALA A 264 -14.29 14.63 -4.31
C ALA A 264 -14.23 14.08 -5.76
N LYS A 265 -15.40 13.75 -6.33
CA LYS A 265 -15.49 13.22 -7.71
C LYS A 265 -15.07 14.21 -8.80
N LYS A 266 -15.27 15.51 -8.60
CA LYS A 266 -14.84 16.53 -9.57
C LYS A 266 -13.33 16.53 -9.76
N GLU A 267 -12.58 16.43 -8.68
CA GLU A 267 -11.11 16.36 -8.75
C GLU A 267 -10.62 14.98 -9.25
N GLU A 268 -11.31 13.90 -8.89
CA GLU A 268 -11.03 12.57 -9.45
C GLU A 268 -11.14 12.52 -10.98
N GLY A 269 -12.17 13.16 -11.55
CA GLY A 269 -12.33 13.25 -13.01
C GLY A 269 -11.15 13.93 -13.70
N LYS A 270 -10.60 14.97 -13.09
CA LYS A 270 -9.40 15.65 -13.60
C LYS A 270 -8.16 14.73 -13.53
N ALA A 271 -8.00 13.99 -12.43
CA ALA A 271 -6.91 13.05 -12.28
C ALA A 271 -6.98 11.90 -13.29
N ILE A 272 -8.18 11.32 -13.49
CA ILE A 272 -8.41 10.30 -14.52
C ILE A 272 -8.03 10.84 -15.89
N HIS A 273 -8.53 12.03 -16.27
CA HIS A 273 -8.20 12.67 -17.54
C HIS A 273 -6.68 12.86 -17.70
N MET A 274 -5.99 13.32 -16.66
CA MET A 274 -4.53 13.50 -16.68
C MET A 274 -3.79 12.17 -16.92
N ILE A 275 -4.14 11.12 -16.20
CA ILE A 275 -3.51 9.80 -16.35
C ILE A 275 -3.79 9.22 -17.74
N THR A 276 -5.03 9.37 -18.25
CA THR A 276 -5.42 8.91 -19.59
C THR A 276 -4.55 9.59 -20.66
N ASN A 277 -4.44 10.91 -20.62
CA ASN A 277 -3.63 11.64 -21.61
C ASN A 277 -2.14 11.24 -21.52
N LEU A 278 -1.59 11.10 -20.31
CA LEU A 278 -0.19 10.65 -20.14
C LEU A 278 0.01 9.23 -20.69
N TYR A 279 -0.94 8.32 -20.44
CA TYR A 279 -0.88 6.95 -20.96
C TYR A 279 -0.90 6.92 -22.49
N GLU A 280 -1.87 7.59 -23.10
CA GLU A 280 -1.97 7.67 -24.56
C GLU A 280 -0.76 8.33 -25.21
N PHE A 281 -0.22 9.37 -24.56
CA PHE A 281 0.99 10.04 -25.03
C PHE A 281 2.17 9.09 -25.08
N TYR A 282 2.45 8.35 -23.99
CA TYR A 282 3.59 7.42 -23.94
C TYR A 282 3.39 6.17 -24.83
N ILE A 283 2.16 5.74 -25.06
CA ILE A 283 1.87 4.68 -26.04
C ILE A 283 2.21 5.14 -27.46
N LYS A 284 1.87 6.40 -27.81
CA LYS A 284 2.14 6.96 -29.13
C LYS A 284 3.60 7.40 -29.33
N ASN A 285 4.28 7.75 -28.25
CA ASN A 285 5.62 8.34 -28.25
C ASN A 285 6.54 7.63 -27.24
N PRO A 286 6.86 6.34 -27.42
CA PRO A 286 7.62 5.57 -26.45
C PRO A 286 9.06 6.08 -26.23
N GLU A 287 9.60 6.87 -27.17
CA GLU A 287 10.92 7.51 -27.06
C GLU A 287 11.03 8.51 -25.91
N PHE A 288 9.91 9.05 -25.41
CA PHE A 288 9.87 9.92 -24.24
C PHE A 288 9.88 9.18 -22.88
N LEU A 289 9.80 7.85 -22.91
CA LEU A 289 9.97 7.05 -21.70
C LEU A 289 11.42 7.13 -21.18
N PRO A 290 11.65 7.06 -19.88
CA PRO A 290 13.01 7.11 -19.31
C PRO A 290 13.83 5.87 -19.71
N GLU A 291 15.15 5.99 -19.61
CA GLU A 291 16.12 4.95 -20.01
C GLU A 291 15.78 3.56 -19.43
N GLN A 292 15.40 3.49 -18.16
CA GLN A 292 15.01 2.22 -17.53
C GLN A 292 13.83 1.55 -18.27
N SER A 293 12.81 2.33 -18.64
CA SER A 293 11.66 1.84 -19.40
C SER A 293 12.04 1.44 -20.81
N GLN A 294 12.90 2.22 -21.46
CA GLN A 294 13.45 1.87 -22.78
C GLN A 294 14.23 0.53 -22.74
N ASN A 295 14.96 0.29 -21.67
CA ASN A 295 15.70 -0.96 -21.49
C ASN A 295 14.76 -2.15 -21.26
N MET A 296 13.59 -1.95 -20.64
CA MET A 296 12.55 -2.98 -20.49
C MET A 296 11.94 -3.33 -21.86
N LEU A 297 11.64 -2.33 -22.69
CA LEU A 297 11.17 -2.56 -24.06
C LEU A 297 12.19 -3.32 -24.93
N LYS A 298 13.47 -2.98 -24.82
CA LYS A 298 14.56 -3.72 -25.52
C LYS A 298 14.68 -5.17 -25.09
N LYS A 299 14.25 -5.51 -23.87
CA LYS A 299 14.19 -6.88 -23.33
C LYS A 299 12.92 -7.63 -23.77
N GLY A 300 12.04 -7.00 -24.57
CA GLY A 300 10.82 -7.62 -25.07
C GLY A 300 9.59 -7.47 -24.19
N GLU A 301 9.62 -6.59 -23.18
CA GLU A 301 8.45 -6.26 -22.37
C GLU A 301 7.40 -5.52 -23.22
N GLU A 302 6.13 -5.80 -22.99
CA GLU A 302 5.02 -5.17 -23.70
C GLU A 302 4.93 -3.68 -23.40
N LEU A 303 4.75 -2.85 -24.44
CA LEU A 303 4.72 -1.38 -24.29
C LEU A 303 3.64 -0.93 -23.31
N SER A 304 2.44 -1.51 -23.38
CA SER A 304 1.34 -1.15 -22.47
C SER A 304 1.68 -1.41 -20.99
N GLN A 305 2.42 -2.49 -20.71
CA GLN A 305 2.89 -2.81 -19.37
C GLN A 305 3.96 -1.81 -18.90
N VAL A 306 4.95 -1.52 -19.76
CA VAL A 306 6.04 -0.59 -19.41
C VAL A 306 5.51 0.83 -19.18
N VAL A 307 4.54 1.28 -19.98
CA VAL A 307 3.86 2.58 -19.78
C VAL A 307 3.11 2.59 -18.45
N CYS A 308 2.37 1.53 -18.12
CA CYS A 308 1.71 1.39 -16.81
C CYS A 308 2.71 1.42 -15.66
N ASP A 309 3.81 0.68 -15.74
CA ASP A 309 4.87 0.66 -14.73
C ASP A 309 5.44 2.06 -14.48
N TYR A 310 5.68 2.80 -15.55
CA TYR A 310 6.24 4.14 -15.46
C TYR A 310 5.24 5.11 -14.82
N ILE A 311 3.98 5.12 -15.28
CA ILE A 311 2.94 6.00 -14.72
C ILE A 311 2.62 5.63 -13.27
N ALA A 312 2.44 4.35 -12.97
CA ALA A 312 2.21 3.89 -11.60
C ALA A 312 3.37 4.25 -10.67
N GLY A 313 4.60 4.28 -11.18
CA GLY A 313 5.79 4.72 -10.45
C GLY A 313 5.88 6.23 -10.19
N MET A 314 5.03 7.07 -10.79
CA MET A 314 5.04 8.53 -10.56
C MET A 314 4.50 8.88 -9.18
N THR A 315 4.94 10.01 -8.64
CA THR A 315 4.25 10.73 -7.57
C THR A 315 3.20 11.65 -8.17
N ASP A 316 2.25 12.10 -7.36
CA ASP A 316 1.19 13.01 -7.82
C ASP A 316 1.77 14.29 -8.44
N THR A 317 2.73 14.89 -7.74
CA THR A 317 3.43 16.10 -8.23
C THR A 317 4.22 15.86 -9.51
N TYR A 318 4.81 14.68 -9.66
CA TYR A 318 5.55 14.33 -10.89
C TYR A 318 4.61 14.08 -12.06
N ALA A 319 3.46 13.46 -11.85
CA ALA A 319 2.43 13.28 -12.87
C ALA A 319 1.88 14.64 -13.35
N VAL A 320 1.57 15.57 -12.42
CA VAL A 320 1.18 16.95 -12.76
C VAL A 320 2.27 17.64 -13.58
N LYS A 321 3.54 17.54 -13.16
CA LYS A 321 4.67 18.13 -13.89
C LYS A 321 4.76 17.59 -15.32
N LYS A 322 4.64 16.27 -15.50
CA LYS A 322 4.71 15.65 -16.84
C LYS A 322 3.50 16.02 -17.71
N PHE A 323 2.32 16.10 -17.13
CA PHE A 323 1.16 16.57 -17.84
C PHE A 323 1.30 18.03 -18.30
N THR A 324 1.80 18.90 -17.42
CA THR A 324 2.06 20.32 -17.78
C THR A 324 3.10 20.42 -18.89
N GLU A 325 4.17 19.63 -18.82
CA GLU A 325 5.25 19.60 -19.82
C GLU A 325 4.74 19.24 -21.23
N PHE A 326 3.82 18.29 -21.35
CA PHE A 326 3.38 17.79 -22.65
C PHE A 326 2.08 18.40 -23.17
N PHE A 327 1.21 18.91 -22.30
CA PHE A 327 -0.14 19.32 -22.68
C PHE A 327 -0.45 20.78 -22.43
N ILE A 328 0.38 21.51 -21.70
CA ILE A 328 0.18 22.94 -21.43
C ILE A 328 1.25 23.74 -22.16
N PRO A 329 0.88 24.65 -23.10
CA PRO A 329 1.84 25.48 -23.78
C PRO A 329 2.67 26.30 -22.80
N GLU A 330 4.01 26.36 -23.02
CA GLU A 330 4.84 27.28 -22.25
C GLU A 330 4.45 28.73 -22.62
N SER A 331 4.09 29.54 -21.62
CA SER A 331 3.89 30.97 -21.85
C SER A 331 5.23 31.57 -22.28
N CYS A 332 5.24 32.48 -23.28
CA CYS A 332 6.42 33.18 -23.79
C CYS A 332 7.19 34.04 -22.75
N ASN A 333 6.84 33.96 -21.49
CA ASN A 333 7.50 34.67 -20.38
C ASN A 333 8.71 33.88 -19.86
N ARG A 334 9.78 33.80 -20.69
CA ARG A 334 11.11 33.35 -20.27
C ARG A 334 11.84 34.30 -19.30
N ARG A 335 11.15 35.14 -18.52
CA ARG A 335 11.79 36.11 -17.59
C ARG A 335 11.76 35.69 -16.11
N LYS A 336 11.87 34.40 -15.77
CA LYS A 336 12.09 33.95 -14.37
C LYS A 336 13.07 32.79 -14.26
N LYS A 337 14.25 32.91 -14.89
CA LYS A 337 15.42 32.08 -14.59
C LYS A 337 16.65 32.96 -14.42
N LEU A 338 16.60 33.93 -13.53
CA LEU A 338 17.75 34.66 -13.01
C LEU A 338 17.30 35.29 -11.67
N LEU A 339 17.34 34.50 -10.61
CA LEU A 339 17.62 34.93 -9.24
C LEU A 339 17.90 33.67 -8.42
#